data_24873fc0c37700337fb6af9300707907
#
_entry.id   24873fc0c37700337fb6af9300707907
#
_cell.length_a   1.000
_cell.length_b   1.000
_cell.length_c   1.000
_cell.angle_alpha   90.00
_cell.angle_beta   90.00
_cell.angle_gamma   90.00
#
_symmetry.space_group_name_H-M   'P 1'
#
loop_
_entity.id
_entity.type
_entity.pdbx_description
1 polymer ?
#
loop_
_entity_poly.entity_id
_entity_poly.type
_entity_poly.pdbx_seq_one_letter_code
_entity_poly.pdbx_strand_id
1 'polypeptide(L)'
;MKCIEDEIPFEVPEGWEWCRLSQVIILYSGQDLEPSRYNDNSIGIPYITGASNFEDGHIIINRWTDSPTTHATIDDLLLTCKGSGVGKMAWCNIEDVHIARQIMALRCINGLYKNYLEIVILAFLSKIVSKANGLIPGLSRDVILNMTFPLPPINEQTQIYHKSKEILS
;
A
#
# COMPACT_ATOMS: atom_id res chain seq x y z
N MET A 1 -2.77 21.07 -10.73
CA MET A 1 -1.74 20.23 -10.06
C MET A 1 -0.68 21.21 -9.57
N LYS A 2 -0.36 21.24 -8.26
CA LYS A 2 0.73 22.10 -7.76
C LYS A 2 2.07 21.57 -8.28
N CYS A 3 3.03 22.46 -8.54
CA CYS A 3 4.38 22.06 -8.87
C CYS A 3 4.98 21.31 -7.70
N ILE A 4 5.71 20.22 -7.95
CA ILE A 4 6.36 19.45 -6.89
C ILE A 4 7.41 20.29 -6.13
N GLU A 5 8.05 21.22 -6.84
CA GLU A 5 9.05 22.14 -6.29
C GLU A 5 8.54 22.98 -5.12
N ASP A 6 7.24 23.35 -5.15
CA ASP A 6 6.60 24.11 -4.06
C ASP A 6 6.33 23.25 -2.80
N GLU A 7 6.48 21.94 -2.91
CA GLU A 7 6.15 20.98 -1.84
C GLU A 7 7.39 20.30 -1.24
N ILE A 8 8.59 20.56 -1.82
CA ILE A 8 9.86 19.97 -1.36
C ILE A 8 10.24 20.53 0.02
N PRO A 9 10.33 19.69 1.06
CA PRO A 9 10.61 20.16 2.41
C PRO A 9 12.09 20.39 2.70
N PHE A 10 13.01 19.79 1.91
CA PHE A 10 14.46 19.86 2.05
C PHE A 10 15.17 19.40 0.77
N GLU A 11 16.43 19.74 0.64
CA GLU A 11 17.28 19.24 -0.44
C GLU A 11 17.64 17.76 -0.21
N VAL A 12 17.74 17.01 -1.31
CA VAL A 12 18.14 15.60 -1.29
C VAL A 12 19.56 15.43 -1.83
N PRO A 13 20.26 14.31 -1.52
CA PRO A 13 21.58 14.02 -2.06
C PRO A 13 21.59 13.99 -3.60
N GLU A 14 22.77 14.20 -4.19
CA GLU A 14 22.95 14.04 -5.63
C GLU A 14 22.52 12.64 -6.09
N GLY A 15 21.80 12.58 -7.19
CA GLY A 15 21.24 11.32 -7.73
C GLY A 15 19.89 10.91 -7.16
N TRP A 16 19.39 11.63 -6.15
CA TRP A 16 18.04 11.45 -5.63
C TRP A 16 17.07 12.44 -6.27
N GLU A 17 15.83 12.05 -6.41
CA GLU A 17 14.79 12.93 -6.97
C GLU A 17 13.54 12.93 -6.08
N TRP A 18 12.88 14.09 -5.95
CA TRP A 18 11.54 14.15 -5.38
C TRP A 18 10.53 13.70 -6.42
N CYS A 19 9.66 12.78 -6.06
CA CYS A 19 8.58 12.33 -6.95
C CYS A 19 7.26 12.19 -6.21
N ARG A 20 6.17 12.12 -6.99
CA ARG A 20 4.86 11.69 -6.48
C ARG A 20 4.73 10.20 -6.60
N LEU A 21 4.03 9.59 -5.65
CA LEU A 21 3.82 8.15 -5.66
C LEU A 21 3.12 7.68 -6.94
N SER A 22 2.23 8.50 -7.51
CA SER A 22 1.58 8.23 -8.80
C SER A 22 2.52 8.01 -9.99
N GLN A 23 3.78 8.44 -9.90
CA GLN A 23 4.76 8.29 -10.98
C GLN A 23 5.45 6.92 -10.95
N VAL A 24 5.40 6.23 -9.81
CA VAL A 24 6.18 5.00 -9.56
C VAL A 24 5.33 3.82 -9.07
N ILE A 25 4.00 4.00 -8.99
CA ILE A 25 3.06 2.91 -8.71
C ILE A 25 1.85 2.92 -9.65
N ILE A 26 1.21 1.75 -9.77
CA ILE A 26 -0.18 1.62 -10.20
C ILE A 26 -1.01 1.32 -8.96
N LEU A 27 -2.11 2.06 -8.76
CA LEU A 27 -3.01 1.88 -7.63
C LEU A 27 -4.35 1.31 -8.09
N TYR A 28 -4.73 0.18 -7.50
CA TYR A 28 -6.03 -0.46 -7.68
C TYR A 28 -6.88 -0.22 -6.44
N SER A 29 -8.07 0.35 -6.61
CA SER A 29 -9.05 0.51 -5.53
C SER A 29 -9.99 -0.69 -5.50
N GLY A 30 -10.12 -1.33 -4.36
CA GLY A 30 -10.99 -2.48 -4.20
C GLY A 30 -12.49 -2.13 -4.31
N GLN A 31 -13.30 -3.15 -4.53
CA GLN A 31 -14.75 -3.07 -4.66
C GLN A 31 -15.43 -4.14 -3.80
N ASP A 32 -16.49 -3.77 -3.13
CA ASP A 32 -17.29 -4.75 -2.39
C ASP A 32 -18.10 -5.62 -3.35
N LEU A 33 -18.27 -6.88 -2.97
CA LEU A 33 -19.17 -7.81 -3.64
C LEU A 33 -20.45 -7.98 -2.84
N GLU A 34 -21.55 -8.18 -3.57
CA GLU A 34 -22.82 -8.59 -2.95
C GLU A 34 -22.66 -9.95 -2.27
N PRO A 35 -23.39 -10.21 -1.16
CA PRO A 35 -23.27 -11.47 -0.40
C PRO A 35 -23.45 -12.75 -1.23
N SER A 36 -24.24 -12.68 -2.30
CA SER A 36 -24.45 -13.81 -3.23
C SER A 36 -23.28 -14.12 -4.14
N ARG A 37 -22.25 -13.25 -4.18
CA ARG A 37 -21.10 -13.36 -5.09
C ARG A 37 -19.82 -13.83 -4.40
N TYR A 38 -19.87 -14.18 -3.13
CA TYR A 38 -18.73 -14.76 -2.43
C TYR A 38 -19.18 -15.89 -1.48
N ASN A 39 -18.24 -16.71 -1.08
CA ASN A 39 -18.48 -17.90 -0.28
C ASN A 39 -17.36 -18.13 0.75
N ASP A 40 -17.56 -19.09 1.65
CA ASP A 40 -16.60 -19.60 2.64
C ASP A 40 -16.16 -21.06 2.35
N ASN A 41 -16.49 -21.58 1.17
CA ASN A 41 -16.24 -22.97 0.76
C ASN A 41 -15.01 -23.11 -0.15
N SER A 42 -14.14 -22.10 -0.23
CA SER A 42 -12.93 -22.08 -1.08
C SER A 42 -13.22 -22.22 -2.58
N ILE A 43 -14.35 -21.71 -3.06
CA ILE A 43 -14.70 -21.72 -4.47
C ILE A 43 -14.29 -20.40 -5.12
N GLY A 44 -13.41 -20.46 -6.12
CA GLY A 44 -12.88 -19.30 -6.83
C GLY A 44 -11.57 -18.77 -6.22
N ILE A 45 -11.30 -17.47 -6.40
CA ILE A 45 -10.11 -16.80 -5.87
C ILE A 45 -10.37 -16.22 -4.47
N PRO A 46 -9.33 -16.04 -3.63
CA PRO A 46 -9.47 -15.40 -2.33
C PRO A 46 -10.11 -14.00 -2.43
N TYR A 47 -10.95 -13.68 -1.47
CA TYR A 47 -11.56 -12.36 -1.30
C TYR A 47 -11.10 -11.72 0.00
N ILE A 48 -10.26 -10.69 -0.12
CA ILE A 48 -9.68 -9.94 1.01
C ILE A 48 -10.58 -8.75 1.32
N THR A 49 -11.22 -8.78 2.49
CA THR A 49 -12.31 -7.85 2.83
C THR A 49 -11.84 -6.63 3.63
N GLY A 50 -10.74 -6.72 4.35
CA GLY A 50 -10.26 -5.61 5.19
C GLY A 50 -9.12 -5.99 6.13
N ALA A 51 -8.90 -5.17 7.13
CA ALA A 51 -7.81 -5.29 8.10
C ALA A 51 -7.83 -6.59 8.91
N SER A 52 -8.97 -7.27 9.02
CA SER A 52 -9.09 -8.58 9.69
C SER A 52 -8.42 -9.72 8.92
N ASN A 53 -8.11 -9.49 7.63
CA ASN A 53 -7.34 -10.44 6.83
C ASN A 53 -5.82 -10.26 6.97
N PHE A 54 -5.35 -9.27 7.74
CA PHE A 54 -3.93 -8.99 7.91
C PHE A 54 -3.51 -9.27 9.36
N GLU A 55 -2.69 -10.29 9.54
CA GLU A 55 -2.13 -10.71 10.83
C GLU A 55 -0.62 -10.88 10.70
N ASP A 56 0.14 -10.09 11.46
CA ASP A 56 1.62 -10.10 11.47
C ASP A 56 2.26 -10.03 10.08
N GLY A 57 1.67 -9.21 9.17
CA GLY A 57 2.15 -9.05 7.79
C GLY A 57 1.74 -10.19 6.85
N HIS A 58 0.98 -11.16 7.33
CA HIS A 58 0.46 -12.29 6.55
C HIS A 58 -1.01 -12.07 6.18
N ILE A 59 -1.43 -12.70 5.07
CA ILE A 59 -2.82 -12.69 4.62
C ILE A 59 -3.54 -13.93 5.13
N ILE A 60 -4.62 -13.72 5.89
CA ILE A 60 -5.54 -14.76 6.35
C ILE A 60 -6.74 -14.80 5.41
N ILE A 61 -6.96 -15.93 4.77
CA ILE A 61 -8.05 -16.13 3.80
C ILE A 61 -9.21 -16.83 4.51
N ASN A 62 -10.38 -16.22 4.44
CA ASN A 62 -11.62 -16.76 4.98
C ASN A 62 -12.84 -16.60 4.05
N ARG A 63 -12.64 -16.01 2.86
CA ARG A 63 -13.66 -15.84 1.84
C ARG A 63 -13.09 -16.00 0.45
N TRP A 64 -13.95 -16.41 -0.49
CA TRP A 64 -13.60 -16.65 -1.90
C TRP A 64 -14.70 -16.12 -2.81
N THR A 65 -14.35 -15.87 -4.06
CA THR A 65 -15.30 -15.46 -5.11
C THR A 65 -14.92 -16.07 -6.46
N ASP A 66 -15.90 -16.50 -7.21
CA ASP A 66 -15.78 -16.89 -8.62
C ASP A 66 -16.13 -15.73 -9.58
N SER A 67 -16.49 -14.57 -9.02
CA SER A 67 -16.95 -13.39 -9.78
C SER A 67 -16.18 -12.13 -9.37
N PRO A 68 -14.82 -12.14 -9.46
CA PRO A 68 -13.99 -11.00 -9.05
C PRO A 68 -14.22 -9.79 -9.96
N THR A 69 -14.04 -8.59 -9.43
CA THR A 69 -14.13 -7.32 -10.17
C THR A 69 -12.87 -6.45 -10.05
N THR A 70 -12.12 -6.61 -8.97
CA THR A 70 -10.85 -5.90 -8.75
C THR A 70 -9.80 -6.90 -8.30
N HIS A 71 -8.71 -6.97 -9.03
CA HIS A 71 -7.64 -7.94 -8.80
C HIS A 71 -6.41 -7.30 -8.20
N ALA A 72 -5.80 -7.99 -7.24
CA ALA A 72 -4.43 -7.78 -6.79
C ALA A 72 -3.65 -9.08 -6.99
N THR A 73 -2.33 -8.98 -7.11
CA THR A 73 -1.47 -10.12 -7.42
C THR A 73 -0.19 -10.10 -6.57
N ILE A 74 0.64 -11.11 -6.74
CA ILE A 74 1.95 -11.21 -6.08
C ILE A 74 2.71 -9.89 -6.21
N ASP A 75 3.35 -9.49 -5.10
CA ASP A 75 4.14 -8.27 -4.96
C ASP A 75 3.35 -6.95 -4.98
N ASP A 76 2.03 -6.99 -4.97
CA ASP A 76 1.22 -5.81 -4.64
C ASP A 76 1.23 -5.57 -3.13
N LEU A 77 1.43 -4.33 -2.69
CA LEU A 77 1.25 -3.94 -1.30
C LEU A 77 -0.23 -3.65 -1.05
N LEU A 78 -0.88 -4.49 -0.24
CA LEU A 78 -2.28 -4.30 0.17
C LEU A 78 -2.31 -3.38 1.38
N LEU A 79 -2.98 -2.23 1.24
CA LEU A 79 -3.12 -1.20 2.28
C LEU A 79 -4.58 -1.03 2.66
N THR A 80 -4.89 -1.18 3.95
CA THR A 80 -6.21 -0.84 4.47
C THR A 80 -6.36 0.68 4.53
N CYS A 81 -7.35 1.21 3.82
CA CYS A 81 -7.57 2.65 3.67
C CYS A 81 -8.87 3.16 4.33
N LYS A 82 -9.75 2.27 4.80
CA LYS A 82 -11.00 2.61 5.49
C LYS A 82 -11.27 1.68 6.67
N GLY A 83 -12.03 2.16 7.65
CA GLY A 83 -12.42 1.38 8.83
C GLY A 83 -11.39 1.45 9.97
N SER A 84 -11.59 0.63 11.00
CA SER A 84 -10.78 0.62 12.23
C SER A 84 -9.34 0.18 12.05
N GLY A 85 -9.01 -0.43 10.92
CA GLY A 85 -7.67 -0.94 10.62
C GLY A 85 -6.89 -0.13 9.60
N VAL A 86 -7.26 1.15 9.36
CA VAL A 86 -6.54 2.03 8.43
C VAL A 86 -5.05 2.04 8.74
N GLY A 87 -4.23 1.85 7.72
CA GLY A 87 -2.79 1.78 7.82
C GLY A 87 -2.22 0.36 7.99
N LYS A 88 -3.03 -0.66 8.29
CA LYS A 88 -2.55 -2.05 8.23
C LYS A 88 -2.21 -2.43 6.79
N MET A 89 -1.10 -3.14 6.63
CA MET A 89 -0.56 -3.54 5.33
C MET A 89 -0.12 -5.00 5.34
N ALA A 90 -0.17 -5.62 4.17
CA ALA A 90 0.45 -6.91 3.90
C ALA A 90 0.91 -6.99 2.44
N TRP A 91 2.02 -7.66 2.17
CA TRP A 91 2.44 -8.00 0.82
C TRP A 91 1.58 -9.15 0.29
N CYS A 92 1.01 -8.97 -0.90
CA CYS A 92 0.31 -10.05 -1.57
C CYS A 92 1.31 -11.12 -2.01
N ASN A 93 1.08 -12.35 -1.56
CA ASN A 93 1.87 -13.53 -1.90
C ASN A 93 1.02 -14.56 -2.68
N ILE A 94 -0.12 -14.15 -3.21
CA ILE A 94 -1.10 -14.96 -3.91
C ILE A 94 -1.23 -14.42 -5.34
N GLU A 95 -1.27 -15.33 -6.33
CA GLU A 95 -1.29 -14.95 -7.75
C GLU A 95 -2.48 -14.08 -8.15
N ASP A 96 -3.64 -14.34 -7.55
CA ASP A 96 -4.86 -13.61 -7.86
C ASP A 96 -5.78 -13.55 -6.65
N VAL A 97 -6.13 -12.35 -6.23
CA VAL A 97 -7.07 -12.09 -5.13
C VAL A 97 -8.02 -10.96 -5.50
N HIS A 98 -9.27 -11.06 -5.10
CA HIS A 98 -10.20 -9.94 -5.11
C HIS A 98 -10.05 -9.13 -3.83
N ILE A 99 -10.07 -7.79 -3.94
CA ILE A 99 -9.97 -6.87 -2.79
C ILE A 99 -11.23 -6.02 -2.64
N ALA A 100 -11.70 -5.89 -1.39
CA ALA A 100 -12.85 -5.05 -1.05
C ALA A 100 -12.50 -3.55 -1.00
N ARG A 101 -13.52 -2.68 -0.99
CA ARG A 101 -13.38 -1.22 -0.99
C ARG A 101 -12.57 -0.63 0.17
N GLN A 102 -12.33 -1.41 1.22
CA GLN A 102 -11.48 -0.99 2.36
C GLN A 102 -9.98 -1.08 2.03
N ILE A 103 -9.62 -1.75 0.95
CA ILE A 103 -8.25 -2.04 0.57
C ILE A 103 -7.89 -1.35 -0.75
N MET A 104 -6.67 -0.86 -0.82
CA MET A 104 -6.00 -0.47 -2.06
C MET A 104 -4.80 -1.38 -2.28
N ALA A 105 -4.57 -1.80 -3.52
CA ALA A 105 -3.35 -2.50 -3.92
C ALA A 105 -2.42 -1.53 -4.64
N LEU A 106 -1.17 -1.45 -4.18
CA LEU A 106 -0.12 -0.59 -4.72
C LEU A 106 0.92 -1.46 -5.39
N ARG A 107 1.04 -1.36 -6.71
CA ARG A 107 1.99 -2.09 -7.54
C ARG A 107 3.15 -1.20 -7.93
N CYS A 108 4.37 -1.59 -7.57
CA CYS A 108 5.58 -0.85 -7.94
C CYS A 108 5.84 -0.90 -9.44
N ILE A 109 6.24 0.24 -10.01
CA ILE A 109 6.72 0.39 -11.40
C ILE A 109 7.93 1.33 -11.42
N ASN A 110 8.57 1.47 -12.57
CA ASN A 110 9.57 2.52 -12.86
C ASN A 110 10.72 2.62 -11.83
N GLY A 111 11.30 1.49 -11.42
CA GLY A 111 12.48 1.48 -10.57
C GLY A 111 12.22 1.71 -9.07
N LEU A 112 10.98 1.65 -8.62
CA LEU A 112 10.66 1.62 -7.20
C LEU A 112 10.82 0.20 -6.64
N TYR A 113 11.71 0.05 -5.65
CA TYR A 113 11.89 -1.22 -4.93
C TYR A 113 10.74 -1.44 -3.94
N LYS A 114 10.08 -2.60 -4.01
CA LYS A 114 8.88 -2.89 -3.22
C LYS A 114 9.06 -2.64 -1.71
N ASN A 115 10.14 -3.10 -1.12
CA ASN A 115 10.36 -2.92 0.32
C ASN A 115 10.69 -1.47 0.69
N TYR A 116 11.20 -0.67 -0.24
CA TYR A 116 11.34 0.77 -0.04
C TYR A 116 9.98 1.47 -0.05
N LEU A 117 9.03 1.05 -0.90
CA LEU A 117 7.65 1.51 -0.86
C LEU A 117 7.02 1.32 0.53
N GLU A 118 7.25 0.17 1.17
CA GLU A 118 6.74 -0.08 2.54
C GLU A 118 7.25 0.97 3.53
N ILE A 119 8.56 1.28 3.49
CA ILE A 119 9.17 2.32 4.35
C ILE A 119 8.52 3.69 4.08
N VAL A 120 8.33 4.04 2.82
CA VAL A 120 7.72 5.31 2.40
C VAL A 120 6.29 5.43 2.93
N ILE A 121 5.50 4.38 2.80
CA ILE A 121 4.12 4.36 3.32
C ILE A 121 4.11 4.43 4.85
N LEU A 122 4.95 3.68 5.54
CA LEU A 122 5.06 3.73 7.01
C LEU A 122 5.43 5.13 7.52
N ALA A 123 6.41 5.77 6.89
CA ALA A 123 6.80 7.14 7.24
C ALA A 123 5.67 8.15 7.00
N PHE A 124 4.92 8.00 5.92
CA PHE A 124 3.76 8.82 5.61
C PHE A 124 2.63 8.63 6.64
N LEU A 125 2.29 7.38 6.97
CA LEU A 125 1.29 7.07 7.99
C LEU A 125 1.68 7.64 9.36
N SER A 126 2.94 7.49 9.77
CA SER A 126 3.46 8.08 11.02
C SER A 126 3.27 9.59 11.06
N LYS A 127 3.52 10.30 9.95
CA LYS A 127 3.30 11.74 9.82
C LYS A 127 1.82 12.12 9.92
N ILE A 128 0.90 11.31 9.38
CA ILE A 128 -0.54 11.53 9.50
C ILE A 128 -0.98 11.33 10.96
N VAL A 129 -0.58 10.23 11.59
CA VAL A 129 -0.90 9.92 12.99
C VAL A 129 -0.46 11.05 13.92
N SER A 130 0.76 11.56 13.75
CA SER A 130 1.28 12.65 14.57
C SER A 130 0.48 13.95 14.44
N LYS A 131 -0.08 14.23 13.26
CA LYS A 131 -0.91 15.42 13.01
C LYS A 131 -2.36 15.25 13.48
N ALA A 132 -2.86 14.03 13.55
CA ALA A 132 -4.26 13.71 13.83
C ALA A 132 -4.51 13.23 15.28
N ASN A 133 -3.63 13.57 16.24
CA ASN A 133 -3.74 13.15 17.64
C ASN A 133 -3.92 11.64 17.84
N GLY A 134 -3.23 10.84 17.04
CA GLY A 134 -3.21 9.38 17.17
C GLY A 134 -4.26 8.63 16.33
N LEU A 135 -5.16 9.32 15.65
CA LEU A 135 -6.14 8.69 14.75
C LEU A 135 -5.69 8.82 13.28
N ILE A 136 -5.72 7.72 12.55
CA ILE A 136 -5.52 7.75 11.11
C ILE A 136 -6.89 7.95 10.45
N PRO A 137 -7.14 9.10 9.78
CA PRO A 137 -8.34 9.27 9.00
C PRO A 137 -8.35 8.31 7.81
N GLY A 138 -9.52 8.05 7.22
CA GLY A 138 -9.60 7.28 5.98
C GLY A 138 -8.65 7.86 4.92
N LEU A 139 -7.94 6.98 4.23
CA LEU A 139 -7.00 7.33 3.16
C LEU A 139 -7.74 7.29 1.82
N SER A 140 -7.79 8.41 1.13
CA SER A 140 -8.33 8.44 -0.23
C SER A 140 -7.25 8.07 -1.26
N ARG A 141 -7.69 7.66 -2.44
CA ARG A 141 -6.83 7.41 -3.59
C ARG A 141 -5.91 8.61 -3.89
N ASP A 142 -6.50 9.82 -3.88
CA ASP A 142 -5.76 11.06 -4.19
C ASP A 142 -4.70 11.39 -3.13
N VAL A 143 -4.98 11.11 -1.86
CA VAL A 143 -3.99 11.28 -0.78
C VAL A 143 -2.78 10.39 -1.00
N ILE A 144 -2.99 9.13 -1.37
CA ILE A 144 -1.89 8.18 -1.66
C ILE A 144 -1.13 8.59 -2.92
N LEU A 145 -1.83 8.83 -4.03
CA LEU A 145 -1.17 9.13 -5.31
C LEU A 145 -0.41 10.45 -5.34
N ASN A 146 -0.88 11.46 -4.58
CA ASN A 146 -0.23 12.76 -4.51
C ASN A 146 0.86 12.87 -3.42
N MET A 147 1.08 11.81 -2.65
CA MET A 147 2.16 11.77 -1.67
C MET A 147 3.51 12.01 -2.34
N THR A 148 4.28 12.98 -1.83
CA THR A 148 5.64 13.29 -2.29
C THR A 148 6.65 12.62 -1.38
N PHE A 149 7.69 12.06 -1.97
CA PHE A 149 8.80 11.42 -1.23
C PHE A 149 10.09 11.48 -2.04
N PRO A 150 11.27 11.38 -1.38
CA PRO A 150 12.54 11.30 -2.06
C PRO A 150 12.75 9.89 -2.61
N LEU A 151 13.09 9.77 -3.88
CA LEU A 151 13.38 8.52 -4.57
C LEU A 151 14.89 8.39 -4.82
N PRO A 152 15.59 7.52 -4.06
CA PRO A 152 16.99 7.21 -4.30
C PRO A 152 17.18 6.33 -5.55
N PRO A 153 18.41 6.21 -6.07
CA PRO A 153 18.78 5.15 -6.99
C PRO A 153 18.45 3.77 -6.41
N ILE A 154 18.11 2.80 -7.26
CA ILE A 154 17.59 1.47 -6.85
C ILE A 154 18.51 0.74 -5.84
N ASN A 155 19.82 0.85 -6.00
CA ASN A 155 20.78 0.22 -5.09
C ASN A 155 20.72 0.85 -3.68
N GLU A 156 20.51 2.16 -3.59
CA GLU A 156 20.38 2.85 -2.32
C GLU A 156 19.04 2.55 -1.64
N GLN A 157 17.95 2.41 -2.39
CA GLN A 157 16.66 1.96 -1.85
C GLN A 157 16.80 0.62 -1.10
N THR A 158 17.54 -0.32 -1.67
CA THR A 158 17.80 -1.63 -1.07
C THR A 158 18.65 -1.49 0.21
N GLN A 159 19.68 -0.66 0.19
CA GLN A 159 20.53 -0.41 1.37
C GLN A 159 19.73 0.24 2.51
N ILE A 160 18.89 1.22 2.20
CA ILE A 160 18.01 1.89 3.18
C ILE A 160 17.09 0.87 3.84
N TYR A 161 16.49 -0.02 3.06
CA TYR A 161 15.63 -1.07 3.60
C TYR A 161 16.38 -1.98 4.56
N HIS A 162 17.54 -2.51 4.18
CA HIS A 162 18.33 -3.38 5.06
C HIS A 162 18.73 -2.67 6.34
N LYS A 163 19.22 -1.44 6.24
CA LYS A 163 19.60 -0.65 7.40
C LYS A 163 18.44 -0.31 8.33
N SER A 164 17.26 -0.05 7.79
CA SER A 164 16.05 0.18 8.59
C SER A 164 15.67 -1.05 9.43
N LYS A 165 15.81 -2.26 8.87
CA LYS A 165 15.55 -3.51 9.59
C LYS A 165 16.56 -3.76 10.72
N GLU A 166 17.83 -3.44 10.54
CA GLU A 166 18.85 -3.54 11.58
C GLU A 166 18.60 -2.61 12.78
N ILE A 167 18.03 -1.41 12.52
CA ILE A 167 17.75 -0.43 13.58
C ILE A 167 16.47 -0.82 14.36
N LEU A 168 15.52 -1.50 13.71
CA LEU A 168 14.23 -1.85 14.29
C LEU A 168 14.19 -3.27 14.91
N SER A 169 15.25 -4.06 14.74
CA SER A 169 15.42 -5.37 15.36
C SER A 169 16.10 -5.25 16.73
#